data_15df94ba5756a3a65a9b3d033342681b
#
_entry.id   15df94ba5756a3a65a9b3d033342681b
#
_cell.length_a   1.000
_cell.length_b   1.000
_cell.length_c   1.000
_cell.angle_alpha   90.00
_cell.angle_beta   90.00
_cell.angle_gamma   90.00
#
_symmetry.space_group_name_H-M   'P 1'
#
loop_
_entity.id
_entity.type
_entity.pdbx_description
1 polymer ?
#
loop_
_entity_poly.entity_id
_entity_poly.type
_entity_poly.pdbx_seq_one_letter_code
_entity_poly.pdbx_strand_id
1 'polypeptide(L)'
;MAKTVKIQLNNDSINAGLREIRKYKNWVLKKEGELRMRLATLGATVASIQFSRAIYNGAKDISVRVDDTGSVAVIYAEGEAVAFVEFGAGIRYGYGHPQAGELGVGPGTYPDGKGHWDNEKGWWYGHGKHSYGNPPAMAMYGAVQRMTEEITKIAKEVFSS
;
A
#
# COMPACT_ATOMS: atom_id res chain seq x y z
N MET A 1 12.18 -15.47 22.44
CA MET A 1 13.08 -16.34 23.24
C MET A 1 13.78 -17.32 22.31
N ALA A 2 15.11 -17.49 22.41
CA ALA A 2 15.83 -18.51 21.66
C ALA A 2 15.44 -19.90 22.21
N LYS A 3 14.92 -20.78 21.34
CA LYS A 3 14.52 -22.13 21.73
C LYS A 3 15.68 -23.07 21.38
N THR A 4 16.24 -23.74 22.40
CA THR A 4 17.32 -24.70 22.21
C THR A 4 16.74 -26.12 22.09
N VAL A 5 17.10 -26.84 21.02
CA VAL A 5 16.75 -28.25 20.85
C VAL A 5 18.01 -29.10 21.09
N LYS A 6 17.98 -29.96 22.10
CA LYS A 6 19.05 -30.89 22.40
C LYS A 6 18.77 -32.21 21.68
N ILE A 7 19.73 -32.72 20.89
CA ILE A 7 19.59 -33.95 20.10
C ILE A 7 20.71 -34.90 20.51
N GLN A 8 20.38 -36.17 20.87
CA GLN A 8 21.31 -37.28 21.03
C GLN A 8 21.39 -38.06 19.72
N LEU A 9 22.50 -38.75 19.48
CA LEU A 9 22.72 -39.56 18.28
C LEU A 9 21.99 -40.90 18.35
N ASN A 10 20.66 -40.88 18.47
CA ASN A 10 19.78 -42.02 18.34
C ASN A 10 18.53 -41.64 17.56
N ASN A 11 17.88 -42.59 16.92
CA ASN A 11 16.73 -42.36 16.03
C ASN A 11 15.56 -41.62 16.72
N ASP A 12 15.29 -41.96 17.95
CA ASP A 12 14.13 -41.34 18.69
C ASP A 12 14.39 -39.89 19.00
N SER A 13 15.60 -39.55 19.44
CA SER A 13 15.98 -38.16 19.72
C SER A 13 16.03 -37.29 18.44
N ILE A 14 16.55 -37.87 17.34
CA ILE A 14 16.56 -37.18 16.04
C ILE A 14 15.13 -36.95 15.56
N ASN A 15 14.26 -37.93 15.62
CA ASN A 15 12.86 -37.79 15.22
C ASN A 15 12.10 -36.78 16.10
N ALA A 16 12.38 -36.77 17.41
CA ALA A 16 11.82 -35.77 18.33
C ALA A 16 12.29 -34.35 17.95
N GLY A 17 13.59 -34.18 17.68
CA GLY A 17 14.16 -32.90 17.23
C GLY A 17 13.54 -32.40 15.93
N LEU A 18 13.35 -33.31 14.96
CA LEU A 18 12.70 -32.96 13.69
C LEU A 18 11.24 -32.51 13.89
N ARG A 19 10.49 -33.15 14.80
CA ARG A 19 9.12 -32.72 15.14
C ARG A 19 9.11 -31.30 15.73
N GLU A 20 10.02 -30.99 16.62
CA GLU A 20 10.11 -29.64 17.23
C GLU A 20 10.49 -28.57 16.19
N ILE A 21 11.44 -28.85 15.29
CA ILE A 21 11.81 -27.95 14.20
C ILE A 21 10.62 -27.69 13.26
N ARG A 22 9.84 -28.74 12.93
CA ARG A 22 8.65 -28.58 12.09
C ARG A 22 7.57 -27.74 12.77
N LYS A 23 7.35 -27.93 14.08
CA LYS A 23 6.41 -27.10 14.87
C LYS A 23 6.86 -25.63 14.85
N TYR A 24 8.14 -25.37 15.08
CA TYR A 24 8.68 -24.02 15.06
C TYR A 24 8.55 -23.37 13.67
N LYS A 25 8.89 -24.11 12.61
CA LYS A 25 8.69 -23.64 11.23
C LYS A 25 7.24 -23.23 10.97
N ASN A 26 6.28 -24.09 11.35
CA ASN A 26 4.87 -23.81 11.14
C ASN A 26 4.41 -22.59 11.95
N TRP A 27 4.91 -22.43 13.17
CA TRP A 27 4.65 -21.23 13.97
C TRP A 27 5.18 -19.97 13.32
N VAL A 28 6.44 -19.98 12.81
CA VAL A 28 7.01 -18.83 12.08
C VAL A 28 6.18 -18.47 10.86
N LEU A 29 5.80 -19.44 10.03
CA LEU A 29 4.99 -19.20 8.84
C LEU A 29 3.61 -18.62 9.20
N LYS A 30 2.99 -19.10 10.27
CA LYS A 30 1.73 -18.52 10.76
C LYS A 30 1.91 -17.06 11.18
N LYS A 31 2.97 -16.76 11.94
CA LYS A 31 3.26 -15.41 12.43
C LYS A 31 3.62 -14.44 11.30
N GLU A 32 4.37 -14.92 10.29
CA GLU A 32 4.64 -14.16 9.08
C GLU A 32 3.35 -13.79 8.35
N GLY A 33 2.43 -14.74 8.16
CA GLY A 33 1.13 -14.46 7.56
C GLY A 33 0.32 -13.44 8.35
N GLU A 34 0.32 -13.54 9.69
CA GLU A 34 -0.34 -12.57 10.57
C GLU A 34 0.26 -11.16 10.42
N LEU A 35 1.59 -11.06 10.44
CA LEU A 35 2.30 -9.78 10.25
C LEU A 35 1.95 -9.15 8.91
N ARG A 36 2.04 -9.94 7.83
CA ARG A 36 1.74 -9.50 6.47
C ARG A 36 0.32 -8.95 6.37
N MET A 37 -0.67 -9.67 6.88
CA MET A 37 -2.06 -9.24 6.83
C MET A 37 -2.35 -8.02 7.70
N ARG A 38 -1.76 -7.90 8.87
CA ARG A 38 -1.90 -6.69 9.70
C ARG A 38 -1.34 -5.46 9.01
N LEU A 39 -0.17 -5.57 8.38
CA LEU A 39 0.44 -4.47 7.62
C LEU A 39 -0.41 -4.10 6.40
N ALA A 40 -0.86 -5.08 5.61
CA ALA A 40 -1.70 -4.83 4.46
C ALA A 40 -3.04 -4.17 4.83
N THR A 41 -3.67 -4.62 5.91
CA THR A 41 -4.91 -4.02 6.43
C THR A 41 -4.67 -2.58 6.89
N LEU A 42 -3.58 -2.32 7.60
CA LEU A 42 -3.20 -0.96 8.00
C LEU A 42 -3.02 -0.06 6.78
N GLY A 43 -2.23 -0.48 5.80
CA GLY A 43 -1.98 0.28 4.58
C GLY A 43 -3.26 0.56 3.79
N ALA A 44 -4.10 -0.45 3.58
CA ALA A 44 -5.37 -0.31 2.88
C ALA A 44 -6.33 0.66 3.61
N THR A 45 -6.36 0.60 4.94
CA THR A 45 -7.16 1.53 5.76
C THR A 45 -6.68 2.97 5.60
N VAL A 46 -5.38 3.20 5.68
CA VAL A 46 -4.79 4.54 5.49
C VAL A 46 -5.08 5.07 4.09
N ALA A 47 -4.84 4.27 3.05
CA ALA A 47 -5.11 4.65 1.67
C ALA A 47 -6.59 5.00 1.46
N SER A 48 -7.51 4.16 1.94
CA SER A 48 -8.96 4.39 1.83
C SER A 48 -9.39 5.71 2.47
N ILE A 49 -8.88 6.01 3.68
CA ILE A 49 -9.19 7.25 4.38
C ILE A 49 -8.66 8.45 3.60
N GLN A 50 -7.43 8.40 3.10
CA GLN A 50 -6.84 9.52 2.36
C GLN A 50 -7.55 9.75 1.03
N PHE A 51 -7.85 8.70 0.26
CA PHE A 51 -8.65 8.82 -0.97
C PHE A 51 -10.04 9.41 -0.69
N SER A 52 -10.72 9.00 0.38
CA SER A 52 -12.04 9.51 0.72
C SER A 52 -12.02 11.01 1.05
N ARG A 53 -10.94 11.49 1.67
CA ARG A 53 -10.75 12.89 2.07
C ARG A 53 -10.16 13.77 0.97
N ALA A 54 -9.70 13.18 -0.10
CA ALA A 54 -9.03 13.90 -1.17
C ALA A 54 -9.91 15.00 -1.77
N ILE A 55 -9.29 16.13 -2.09
CA ILE A 55 -9.94 17.22 -2.82
C ILE A 55 -9.94 16.84 -4.30
N TYR A 56 -11.08 16.46 -4.82
CA TYR A 56 -11.25 16.08 -6.21
C TYR A 56 -12.65 16.42 -6.69
N ASN A 57 -12.76 17.13 -7.80
CA ASN A 57 -14.03 17.63 -8.31
C ASN A 57 -14.74 16.65 -9.26
N GLY A 58 -14.07 15.58 -9.70
CA GLY A 58 -14.64 14.51 -10.53
C GLY A 58 -15.37 13.46 -9.71
N ALA A 59 -15.82 12.39 -10.39
CA ALA A 59 -16.35 11.22 -9.71
C ALA A 59 -15.23 10.49 -8.97
N LYS A 60 -15.45 10.23 -7.68
CA LYS A 60 -14.54 9.43 -6.85
C LYS A 60 -14.97 7.97 -6.90
N ASP A 61 -14.54 7.28 -7.93
CA ASP A 61 -14.80 5.86 -8.17
C ASP A 61 -13.71 4.94 -7.56
N ILE A 62 -12.99 5.44 -6.56
CA ILE A 62 -11.82 4.78 -6.01
C ILE A 62 -12.20 3.77 -4.96
N SER A 63 -11.80 2.52 -5.16
CA SER A 63 -11.85 1.44 -4.18
C SER A 63 -10.45 0.97 -3.81
N VAL A 64 -10.26 0.59 -2.55
CA VAL A 64 -8.99 0.03 -2.06
C VAL A 64 -9.26 -1.38 -1.55
N ARG A 65 -8.48 -2.34 -2.02
CA ARG A 65 -8.57 -3.73 -1.61
C ARG A 65 -7.21 -4.34 -1.32
N VAL A 66 -7.21 -5.41 -0.55
CA VAL A 66 -6.03 -6.24 -0.30
C VAL A 66 -6.23 -7.58 -0.98
N ASP A 67 -5.19 -8.05 -1.66
CA ASP A 67 -5.09 -9.40 -2.21
C ASP A 67 -3.93 -10.13 -1.54
N ASP A 68 -4.19 -11.29 -0.92
CA ASP A 68 -3.16 -12.10 -0.25
C ASP A 68 -3.02 -13.45 -0.95
N THR A 69 -1.88 -13.66 -1.59
CA THR A 69 -1.54 -14.93 -2.25
C THR A 69 -0.95 -15.98 -1.31
N GLY A 70 -0.87 -15.68 0.00
CA GLY A 70 -0.25 -16.54 1.00
C GLY A 70 1.27 -16.30 1.18
N SER A 71 1.94 -15.71 0.20
CA SER A 71 3.36 -15.32 0.28
C SER A 71 3.55 -13.80 0.19
N VAL A 72 2.66 -13.12 -0.54
CA VAL A 72 2.68 -11.67 -0.74
C VAL A 72 1.27 -11.12 -0.55
N ALA A 73 1.12 -10.04 0.18
CA ALA A 73 -0.10 -9.25 0.20
C ALA A 73 0.12 -7.96 -0.62
N VAL A 74 -0.79 -7.69 -1.53
CA VAL A 74 -0.75 -6.51 -2.40
C VAL A 74 -1.95 -5.63 -2.09
N ILE A 75 -1.70 -4.33 -1.95
CA ILE A 75 -2.75 -3.33 -1.77
C ILE A 75 -3.00 -2.71 -3.14
N TYR A 76 -4.24 -2.77 -3.60
CA TYR A 76 -4.67 -2.18 -4.86
C TYR A 76 -5.58 -0.99 -4.60
N ALA A 77 -5.37 0.06 -5.38
CA ALA A 77 -6.33 1.14 -5.56
C ALA A 77 -6.86 1.06 -7.00
N GLU A 78 -8.15 0.96 -7.18
CA GLU A 78 -8.82 0.76 -8.47
C GLU A 78 -9.86 1.85 -8.70
N GLY A 79 -9.94 2.34 -9.93
CA GLY A 79 -10.85 3.39 -10.36
C GLY A 79 -10.20 4.33 -11.37
N GLU A 80 -10.98 5.00 -12.20
CA GLU A 80 -10.47 5.93 -13.22
C GLU A 80 -9.80 7.16 -12.60
N ALA A 81 -10.24 7.56 -11.41
CA ALA A 81 -9.73 8.73 -10.71
C ALA A 81 -8.42 8.49 -9.93
N VAL A 82 -7.98 7.23 -9.75
CA VAL A 82 -6.86 6.87 -8.85
C VAL A 82 -5.62 7.69 -9.13
N ALA A 83 -5.12 7.69 -10.36
CA ALA A 83 -3.88 8.39 -10.70
C ALA A 83 -4.00 9.91 -10.48
N PHE A 84 -5.12 10.50 -10.90
CA PHE A 84 -5.35 11.94 -10.74
C PHE A 84 -5.47 12.36 -9.26
N VAL A 85 -6.01 11.49 -8.43
CA VAL A 85 -6.16 11.77 -7.00
C VAL A 85 -4.86 11.50 -6.26
N GLU A 86 -4.16 10.41 -6.56
CA GLU A 86 -2.88 10.08 -5.91
C GLU A 86 -1.82 11.13 -6.18
N PHE A 87 -1.58 11.43 -7.47
CA PHE A 87 -0.48 12.30 -7.92
C PHE A 87 -0.87 13.78 -8.04
N GLY A 88 -2.16 14.10 -7.96
CA GLY A 88 -2.67 15.42 -8.27
C GLY A 88 -2.83 15.64 -9.77
N ALA A 89 -3.51 16.70 -10.15
CA ALA A 89 -3.71 17.08 -11.54
C ALA A 89 -3.66 18.60 -11.70
N GLY A 90 -3.26 19.06 -12.89
CA GLY A 90 -3.13 20.47 -13.23
C GLY A 90 -1.79 21.07 -12.83
N ILE A 91 -1.35 22.06 -13.63
CA ILE A 91 -0.02 22.67 -13.52
C ILE A 91 0.27 23.27 -12.13
N ARG A 92 -0.79 23.66 -11.41
CA ARG A 92 -0.65 24.22 -10.08
C ARG A 92 -0.24 23.21 -9.01
N TYR A 93 -0.53 21.93 -9.25
CA TYR A 93 -0.42 20.87 -8.25
C TYR A 93 0.43 19.67 -8.68
N GLY A 94 0.73 19.56 -9.97
CA GLY A 94 1.25 18.34 -10.59
C GLY A 94 2.64 17.89 -10.16
N TYR A 95 3.37 18.65 -9.37
CA TYR A 95 4.71 18.31 -8.88
C TYR A 95 4.75 18.03 -7.37
N GLY A 96 3.59 17.96 -6.72
CA GLY A 96 3.53 17.82 -5.26
C GLY A 96 3.80 16.42 -4.74
N HIS A 97 3.69 15.37 -5.59
CA HIS A 97 3.90 13.99 -5.15
C HIS A 97 5.40 13.61 -5.24
N PRO A 98 6.01 13.07 -4.16
CA PRO A 98 7.46 12.82 -4.11
C PRO A 98 7.98 11.85 -5.19
N GLN A 99 7.17 10.87 -5.59
CA GLN A 99 7.53 9.85 -6.58
C GLN A 99 7.05 10.16 -8.00
N ALA A 100 6.44 11.33 -8.23
CA ALA A 100 5.86 11.66 -9.54
C ALA A 100 6.90 11.59 -10.67
N GLY A 101 8.08 12.16 -10.46
CA GLY A 101 9.17 12.15 -11.44
C GLY A 101 9.71 10.75 -11.74
N GLU A 102 9.90 9.92 -10.69
CA GLU A 102 10.39 8.55 -10.82
C GLU A 102 9.41 7.66 -11.59
N LEU A 103 8.12 7.85 -11.35
CA LEU A 103 7.05 7.09 -12.01
C LEU A 103 6.66 7.67 -13.40
N GLY A 104 7.35 8.71 -13.86
CA GLY A 104 7.05 9.34 -15.13
C GLY A 104 5.70 10.04 -15.15
N VAL A 105 5.17 10.43 -14.01
CA VAL A 105 3.91 11.15 -13.85
C VAL A 105 4.21 12.64 -13.66
N GLY A 106 3.72 13.47 -14.52
CA GLY A 106 3.98 14.89 -14.48
C GLY A 106 3.17 15.63 -15.53
N PRO A 107 3.22 16.97 -15.66
CA PRO A 107 2.44 17.72 -16.64
C PRO A 107 2.54 17.12 -18.04
N GLY A 108 1.40 16.83 -18.68
CA GLY A 108 1.32 16.23 -20.01
C GLY A 108 1.64 14.75 -20.12
N THR A 109 1.89 14.03 -19.01
CA THR A 109 2.32 12.62 -19.02
C THR A 109 1.26 11.62 -18.55
N TYR A 110 0.03 12.05 -18.29
CA TYR A 110 -1.04 11.09 -17.99
C TYR A 110 -1.41 10.25 -19.22
N PRO A 111 -1.67 8.94 -19.03
CA PRO A 111 -2.05 8.05 -20.12
C PRO A 111 -3.23 8.60 -20.93
N ASP A 112 -3.23 8.36 -22.24
CA ASP A 112 -4.34 8.64 -23.17
C ASP A 112 -4.70 10.12 -23.39
N GLY A 113 -3.79 11.07 -23.14
CA GLY A 113 -4.09 12.49 -23.29
C GLY A 113 -5.21 12.98 -22.36
N LYS A 114 -5.60 12.15 -21.37
CA LYS A 114 -6.55 12.55 -20.33
C LYS A 114 -5.87 13.55 -19.40
N GLY A 115 -6.50 14.66 -19.20
CA GLY A 115 -6.04 15.70 -18.31
C GLY A 115 -5.25 16.77 -19.06
N HIS A 116 -5.87 17.84 -19.35
CA HIS A 116 -5.28 19.09 -19.83
C HIS A 116 -4.51 19.80 -18.70
N TRP A 117 -3.74 19.04 -17.94
CA TRP A 117 -3.18 19.49 -16.69
C TRP A 117 -1.88 20.30 -16.87
N ASP A 118 -1.37 20.36 -18.08
CA ASP A 118 -0.37 21.31 -18.55
C ASP A 118 -0.97 22.66 -18.99
N ASN A 119 -2.30 22.80 -18.99
CA ASN A 119 -2.97 24.03 -19.38
C ASN A 119 -3.10 24.98 -18.18
N GLU A 120 -2.42 26.12 -18.21
CA GLU A 120 -2.51 27.18 -17.17
C GLU A 120 -3.90 27.71 -16.95
N LYS A 121 -4.75 27.72 -17.99
CA LYS A 121 -6.15 28.16 -17.93
C LYS A 121 -7.09 27.10 -17.38
N GLY A 122 -6.57 25.90 -17.05
CA GLY A 122 -7.39 24.76 -16.63
C GLY A 122 -8.20 24.18 -17.79
N TRP A 123 -9.21 23.42 -17.43
CA TRP A 123 -10.09 22.75 -18.41
C TRP A 123 -11.53 22.67 -17.94
N TRP A 124 -12.41 22.51 -18.92
CA TRP A 124 -13.83 22.30 -18.69
C TRP A 124 -14.15 20.80 -18.72
N TYR A 125 -14.92 20.33 -17.75
CA TYR A 125 -15.37 18.94 -17.68
C TYR A 125 -16.86 18.89 -17.33
N GLY A 126 -17.56 17.85 -17.77
CA GLY A 126 -18.96 17.54 -17.49
C GLY A 126 -19.85 18.77 -17.20
N HIS A 127 -20.92 18.96 -17.91
CA HIS A 127 -21.95 19.99 -17.65
C HIS A 127 -21.45 21.43 -17.29
N GLY A 128 -20.34 21.84 -17.90
CA GLY A 128 -19.84 23.22 -17.75
C GLY A 128 -19.09 23.53 -16.46
N LYS A 129 -18.55 22.54 -15.76
CA LYS A 129 -17.68 22.75 -14.61
C LYS A 129 -16.23 23.00 -15.07
N HIS A 130 -15.59 24.00 -14.49
CA HIS A 130 -14.20 24.36 -14.75
C HIS A 130 -13.26 23.84 -13.64
N SER A 131 -12.12 23.29 -13.99
CA SER A 131 -11.09 22.84 -13.05
C SER A 131 -9.74 23.45 -13.37
N TYR A 132 -8.99 23.77 -12.35
CA TYR A 132 -7.57 24.08 -12.41
C TYR A 132 -6.70 22.92 -11.89
N GLY A 133 -7.29 21.76 -11.65
CA GLY A 133 -6.66 20.60 -11.08
C GLY A 133 -7.01 20.35 -9.61
N ASN A 134 -6.26 19.45 -9.01
CA ASN A 134 -6.38 19.06 -7.61
C ASN A 134 -5.00 18.74 -7.01
N PRO A 135 -4.81 19.00 -5.72
CA PRO A 135 -3.58 18.59 -5.05
C PRO A 135 -3.47 17.07 -4.98
N PRO A 136 -2.24 16.51 -4.92
CA PRO A 136 -2.04 15.08 -4.70
C PRO A 136 -2.54 14.67 -3.32
N ALA A 137 -3.31 13.59 -3.26
CA ALA A 137 -3.76 13.01 -2.00
C ALA A 137 -2.68 12.18 -1.32
N MET A 138 -1.71 11.67 -2.09
CA MET A 138 -0.61 10.82 -1.59
C MET A 138 -1.11 9.62 -0.78
N ALA A 139 -2.23 9.02 -1.17
CA ALA A 139 -2.93 8.02 -0.38
C ALA A 139 -2.16 6.70 -0.29
N MET A 140 -1.67 6.21 -1.41
CA MET A 140 -0.84 5.01 -1.46
C MET A 140 0.56 5.29 -0.90
N TYR A 141 1.13 6.44 -1.22
CA TYR A 141 2.40 6.88 -0.66
C TYR A 141 2.34 6.97 0.89
N GLY A 142 1.32 7.62 1.42
CA GLY A 142 1.09 7.72 2.86
C GLY A 142 0.84 6.37 3.54
N ALA A 143 0.20 5.43 2.83
CA ALA A 143 0.02 4.06 3.31
C ALA A 143 1.38 3.35 3.47
N VAL A 144 2.28 3.46 2.50
CA VAL A 144 3.64 2.90 2.58
C VAL A 144 4.42 3.52 3.74
N GLN A 145 4.38 4.84 3.90
CA GLN A 145 5.02 5.52 5.01
C GLN A 145 4.52 4.99 6.36
N ARG A 146 3.20 4.89 6.52
CA ARG A 146 2.60 4.40 7.77
C ARG A 146 2.95 2.95 8.06
N MET A 147 2.94 2.08 7.06
CA MET A 147 3.38 0.69 7.25
C MET A 147 4.84 0.61 7.67
N THR A 148 5.70 1.43 7.08
CA THR A 148 7.13 1.47 7.41
C THR A 148 7.37 1.93 8.86
N GLU A 149 6.62 2.92 9.33
CA GLU A 149 6.68 3.41 10.72
C GLU A 149 6.25 2.35 11.74
N GLU A 150 5.20 1.59 11.42
CA GLU A 150 4.57 0.66 12.36
C GLU A 150 5.12 -0.79 12.29
N ILE A 151 5.89 -1.15 11.26
CA ILE A 151 6.32 -2.54 11.04
C ILE A 151 7.03 -3.15 12.24
N THR A 152 7.93 -2.41 12.88
CA THR A 152 8.69 -2.92 14.03
C THR A 152 7.79 -3.18 15.24
N LYS A 153 6.82 -2.31 15.48
CA LYS A 153 5.86 -2.46 16.57
C LYS A 153 4.95 -3.66 16.34
N ILE A 154 4.34 -3.73 15.16
CA ILE A 154 3.43 -4.84 14.78
C ILE A 154 4.18 -6.17 14.80
N ALA A 155 5.42 -6.22 14.30
CA ALA A 155 6.24 -7.43 14.34
C ALA A 155 6.50 -7.89 15.79
N LYS A 156 6.84 -6.98 16.71
CA LYS A 156 7.01 -7.31 18.14
C LYS A 156 5.73 -7.89 18.74
N GLU A 157 4.58 -7.29 18.47
CA GLU A 157 3.29 -7.78 18.96
C GLU A 157 2.99 -9.19 18.43
N VAL A 158 3.15 -9.40 17.11
CA VAL A 158 2.86 -10.68 16.46
C VAL A 158 3.77 -11.80 16.95
N PHE A 159 5.07 -11.56 17.08
CA PHE A 159 6.02 -12.61 17.48
C PHE A 159 6.18 -12.78 18.98
N SER A 160 5.55 -11.93 19.79
CA SER A 160 5.52 -12.06 21.27
C SER A 160 4.29 -12.82 21.79
N SER A 161 3.30 -13.02 20.94
CA SER A 161 2.02 -13.68 21.27
C SER A 161 2.03 -15.18 21.04
#